data_4654d52590e412d5ba46e7ca7a9e1925
#
_entry.id   4654d52590e412d5ba46e7ca7a9e1925
#
_cell.length_a   1.000
_cell.length_b   1.000
_cell.length_c   1.000
_cell.angle_alpha   90.00
_cell.angle_beta   90.00
_cell.angle_gamma   90.00
#
_symmetry.space_group_name_H-M   'P 1'
#
loop_
_entity.id
_entity.type
_entity.pdbx_description
1 polymer ?
#
loop_
_entity_poly.entity_id
_entity_poly.type
_entity_poly.pdbx_seq_one_letter_code
_entity_poly.pdbx_strand_id
1 'polypeptide(L)'
;EVTQVKFVDRTFNCKHDHAMAIWNYIKEHDKGITNFHFEVAADLLNEEEIELIRSLRPGLIQLEIGIQSTNKQTIKEINRSMNLEKVRDKVARIHEKGNVHQHLDLIAGLPYENYDSFAHSFNEVYAMEPDQFQLGFLKVLHGSVMHEKMKEYELLCQNRPPYEVLSTKWLPYSDVIRLKKVEEMV
;
A
#
# COMPACT_ATOMS: atom_id res chain seq x y z
N GLU A 1 19.65 -19.92 -8.75
CA GLU A 1 18.37 -19.91 -8.01
C GLU A 1 17.97 -18.45 -7.74
N VAL A 2 16.69 -18.11 -7.97
CA VAL A 2 16.17 -16.76 -7.73
C VAL A 2 15.53 -16.76 -6.35
N THR A 3 15.97 -15.85 -5.48
CA THR A 3 15.47 -15.76 -4.10
C THR A 3 14.20 -14.94 -3.96
N GLN A 4 13.97 -13.99 -4.88
CA GLN A 4 12.76 -13.16 -4.89
C GLN A 4 12.26 -12.92 -6.31
N VAL A 5 10.94 -12.97 -6.48
CA VAL A 5 10.20 -12.61 -7.70
C VAL A 5 9.14 -11.62 -7.35
N LYS A 6 9.12 -10.42 -7.95
CA LYS A 6 8.04 -9.44 -7.80
C LYS A 6 7.13 -9.46 -9.03
N PHE A 7 5.84 -9.65 -8.81
CA PHE A 7 4.80 -9.41 -9.81
C PHE A 7 4.56 -7.91 -9.93
N VAL A 8 4.46 -7.41 -11.17
CA VAL A 8 4.36 -5.96 -11.45
C VAL A 8 2.93 -5.47 -11.66
N ASP A 9 1.96 -6.30 -11.35
CA ASP A 9 0.54 -5.94 -11.39
C ASP A 9 0.22 -4.93 -10.29
N ARG A 10 -0.54 -3.88 -10.59
CA ARG A 10 -0.98 -2.88 -9.61
C ARG A 10 -2.04 -3.42 -8.63
N THR A 11 -2.76 -4.46 -9.02
CA THR A 11 -3.74 -5.18 -8.20
C THR A 11 -3.81 -6.60 -8.72
N PHE A 12 -2.96 -7.46 -8.19
CA PHE A 12 -2.81 -8.83 -8.66
C PHE A 12 -4.12 -9.64 -8.52
N ASN A 13 -4.86 -9.44 -7.44
CA ASN A 13 -6.08 -10.17 -7.12
C ASN A 13 -7.38 -9.52 -7.66
N CYS A 14 -7.28 -8.66 -8.68
CA CYS A 14 -8.48 -8.11 -9.32
C CYS A 14 -9.33 -9.17 -10.05
N LYS A 15 -8.74 -10.33 -10.37
CA LYS A 15 -9.38 -11.49 -10.98
C LYS A 15 -9.07 -12.73 -10.15
N HIS A 16 -10.03 -13.16 -9.34
CA HIS A 16 -9.88 -14.26 -8.36
C HIS A 16 -9.36 -15.56 -8.97
N ASP A 17 -9.98 -16.05 -10.06
CA ASP A 17 -9.56 -17.30 -10.70
C ASP A 17 -8.09 -17.27 -11.13
N HIS A 18 -7.63 -16.11 -11.63
CA HIS A 18 -6.24 -15.93 -12.04
C HIS A 18 -5.29 -15.96 -10.85
N ALA A 19 -5.60 -15.22 -9.80
CA ALA A 19 -4.81 -15.18 -8.56
C ALA A 19 -4.72 -16.58 -7.93
N MET A 20 -5.85 -17.26 -7.79
CA MET A 20 -5.94 -18.62 -7.25
C MET A 20 -5.13 -19.63 -8.05
N ALA A 21 -5.20 -19.57 -9.39
CA ALA A 21 -4.43 -20.47 -10.25
C ALA A 21 -2.91 -20.28 -10.06
N ILE A 22 -2.43 -19.03 -9.99
CA ILE A 22 -1.01 -18.73 -9.80
C ILE A 22 -0.55 -19.12 -8.39
N TRP A 23 -1.28 -18.76 -7.35
CA TRP A 23 -0.90 -19.09 -5.97
C TRP A 23 -0.90 -20.62 -5.72
N ASN A 24 -1.87 -21.36 -6.27
CA ASN A 24 -1.86 -22.83 -6.20
C ASN A 24 -0.65 -23.42 -6.95
N TYR A 25 -0.37 -22.93 -8.17
CA TYR A 25 0.82 -23.38 -8.92
C TYR A 25 2.10 -23.14 -8.16
N ILE A 26 2.27 -21.94 -7.56
CA ILE A 26 3.44 -21.61 -6.73
C ILE A 26 3.53 -22.55 -5.53
N LYS A 27 2.42 -22.83 -4.86
CA LYS A 27 2.35 -23.74 -3.71
C LYS A 27 2.79 -25.16 -4.08
N GLU A 28 2.31 -25.67 -5.21
CA GLU A 28 2.58 -27.05 -5.68
C GLU A 28 4.03 -27.24 -6.16
N HIS A 29 4.65 -26.16 -6.68
CA HIS A 29 5.98 -26.21 -7.25
C HIS A 29 7.06 -25.53 -6.40
N ASP A 30 6.73 -25.17 -5.17
CA ASP A 30 7.64 -24.50 -4.25
C ASP A 30 8.84 -25.41 -3.89
N LYS A 31 10.04 -24.82 -3.98
CA LYS A 31 11.30 -25.49 -3.62
C LYS A 31 11.89 -24.98 -2.30
N GLY A 32 11.14 -24.18 -1.55
CA GLY A 32 11.56 -23.65 -0.26
C GLY A 32 12.55 -22.48 -0.31
N ILE A 33 12.81 -21.89 -1.50
CA ILE A 33 13.87 -20.88 -1.70
C ILE A 33 13.30 -19.52 -2.07
N THR A 34 12.34 -19.49 -3.02
CA THR A 34 11.86 -18.24 -3.61
C THR A 34 10.75 -17.62 -2.77
N ASN A 35 10.83 -16.33 -2.56
CA ASN A 35 9.74 -15.47 -2.10
C ASN A 35 9.07 -14.78 -3.28
N PHE A 36 7.75 -14.75 -3.32
CA PHE A 36 6.96 -14.11 -4.36
C PHE A 36 6.23 -12.90 -3.78
N HIS A 37 6.47 -11.73 -4.35
CA HIS A 37 5.91 -10.45 -3.91
C HIS A 37 4.76 -10.03 -4.82
N PHE A 38 3.59 -9.73 -4.23
CA PHE A 38 2.37 -9.33 -4.92
C PHE A 38 1.82 -8.02 -4.37
N GLU A 39 1.41 -7.10 -5.25
CA GLU A 39 0.59 -5.94 -4.88
C GLU A 39 -0.89 -6.35 -4.93
N VAL A 40 -1.59 -6.28 -3.81
CA VAL A 40 -2.98 -6.74 -3.69
C VAL A 40 -3.92 -5.68 -3.11
N ALA A 41 -5.19 -5.75 -3.48
CA ALA A 41 -6.26 -5.04 -2.78
C ALA A 41 -6.85 -6.00 -1.73
N ALA A 42 -6.55 -5.78 -0.46
CA ALA A 42 -6.94 -6.70 0.61
C ALA A 42 -8.47 -6.82 0.79
N ASP A 43 -9.21 -5.74 0.53
CA ASP A 43 -10.68 -5.72 0.61
C ASP A 43 -11.36 -6.57 -0.48
N LEU A 44 -10.64 -6.92 -1.56
CA LEU A 44 -11.12 -7.82 -2.60
C LEU A 44 -10.89 -9.31 -2.29
N LEU A 45 -9.99 -9.63 -1.33
CA LEU A 45 -9.72 -11.03 -0.98
C LEU A 45 -10.99 -11.73 -0.50
N ASN A 46 -11.29 -12.90 -1.08
CA ASN A 46 -12.38 -13.76 -0.66
C ASN A 46 -11.91 -14.84 0.33
N GLU A 47 -12.83 -15.64 0.84
CA GLU A 47 -12.52 -16.65 1.84
C GLU A 47 -11.56 -17.72 1.31
N GLU A 48 -11.74 -18.17 0.07
CA GLU A 48 -10.89 -19.21 -0.54
C GLU A 48 -9.45 -18.72 -0.72
N GLU A 49 -9.28 -17.45 -1.13
CA GLU A 49 -7.96 -16.83 -1.25
C GLU A 49 -7.26 -16.71 0.11
N ILE A 50 -7.98 -16.30 1.16
CA ILE A 50 -7.42 -16.19 2.50
C ILE A 50 -7.00 -17.56 3.03
N GLU A 51 -7.83 -18.57 2.89
CA GLU A 51 -7.50 -19.94 3.34
C GLU A 51 -6.29 -20.50 2.57
N LEU A 52 -6.22 -20.25 1.26
CA LEU A 52 -5.05 -20.63 0.47
C LEU A 52 -3.79 -19.90 0.98
N ILE A 53 -3.83 -18.58 1.13
CA ILE A 53 -2.73 -17.75 1.63
C ILE A 53 -2.26 -18.25 3.00
N ARG A 54 -3.17 -18.52 3.92
CA ARG A 54 -2.87 -19.05 5.25
C ARG A 54 -2.28 -20.46 5.23
N SER A 55 -2.51 -21.25 4.18
CA SER A 55 -1.97 -22.59 4.02
C SER A 55 -0.56 -22.65 3.44
N LEU A 56 -0.02 -21.52 2.97
CA LEU A 56 1.31 -21.46 2.38
C LEU A 56 2.41 -21.60 3.45
N ARG A 57 3.61 -22.04 3.03
CA ARG A 57 4.74 -22.02 3.95
C ARG A 57 5.16 -20.61 4.34
N PRO A 58 5.75 -20.41 5.53
CA PRO A 58 6.31 -19.13 5.92
C PRO A 58 7.33 -18.62 4.89
N GLY A 59 7.19 -17.34 4.51
CA GLY A 59 8.08 -16.65 3.59
C GLY A 59 7.92 -17.04 2.11
N LEU A 60 6.88 -17.81 1.73
CA LEU A 60 6.63 -18.11 0.31
C LEU A 60 6.11 -16.89 -0.43
N ILE A 61 5.20 -16.14 0.18
CA ILE A 61 4.67 -14.91 -0.41
C ILE A 61 4.82 -13.72 0.54
N GLN A 62 4.87 -12.55 -0.07
CA GLN A 62 4.76 -11.24 0.56
C GLN A 62 3.64 -10.47 -0.12
N LEU A 63 2.81 -9.80 0.67
CA LEU A 63 1.69 -8.98 0.18
C LEU A 63 1.97 -7.51 0.46
N GLU A 64 2.02 -6.70 -0.59
CA GLU A 64 2.04 -5.24 -0.53
C GLU A 64 0.61 -4.72 -0.67
N ILE A 65 0.12 -4.05 0.36
CA ILE A 65 -1.26 -3.58 0.49
C ILE A 65 -1.25 -2.06 0.58
N GLY A 66 -1.46 -1.42 -0.55
CA GLY A 66 -1.49 0.03 -0.62
C GLY A 66 -2.78 0.59 -0.02
N ILE A 67 -2.74 1.14 1.19
CA ILE A 67 -3.87 1.85 1.81
C ILE A 67 -3.92 3.29 1.31
N GLN A 68 -2.78 3.93 1.21
CA GLN A 68 -2.54 5.31 0.76
C GLN A 68 -3.02 6.37 1.77
N SER A 69 -4.25 6.30 2.25
CA SER A 69 -4.86 7.16 3.26
C SER A 69 -6.11 6.48 3.85
N THR A 70 -6.53 6.86 5.05
CA THR A 70 -7.83 6.48 5.63
C THR A 70 -8.83 7.64 5.57
N ASN A 71 -8.41 8.82 5.13
CA ASN A 71 -9.27 9.97 4.95
C ASN A 71 -10.23 9.74 3.77
N LYS A 72 -11.53 9.67 4.05
CA LYS A 72 -12.58 9.38 3.05
C LYS A 72 -12.61 10.39 1.90
N GLN A 73 -12.34 11.67 2.19
CA GLN A 73 -12.32 12.71 1.16
C GLN A 73 -11.11 12.53 0.24
N THR A 74 -9.94 12.26 0.79
CA THR A 74 -8.72 11.94 0.07
C THR A 74 -8.91 10.73 -0.84
N ILE A 75 -9.41 9.61 -0.27
CA ILE A 75 -9.65 8.37 -1.01
C ILE A 75 -10.59 8.59 -2.21
N LYS A 76 -11.67 9.36 -2.00
CA LYS A 76 -12.59 9.72 -3.08
C LYS A 76 -11.91 10.57 -4.16
N GLU A 77 -11.09 11.55 -3.77
CA GLU A 77 -10.43 12.47 -4.71
C GLU A 77 -9.37 11.77 -5.59
N ILE A 78 -8.68 10.79 -5.04
CA ILE A 78 -7.71 9.99 -5.80
C ILE A 78 -8.36 8.83 -6.58
N ASN A 79 -9.69 8.84 -6.71
CA ASN A 79 -10.47 7.80 -7.40
C ASN A 79 -10.18 6.37 -6.89
N ARG A 80 -9.94 6.22 -5.60
CA ARG A 80 -9.72 4.92 -5.01
C ARG A 80 -11.01 4.41 -4.37
N SER A 81 -11.33 3.15 -4.64
CA SER A 81 -12.40 2.44 -3.93
C SER A 81 -11.74 1.45 -2.96
N MET A 82 -11.95 1.65 -1.67
CA MET A 82 -11.40 0.77 -0.64
C MET A 82 -12.36 0.73 0.55
N ASN A 83 -12.61 -0.46 1.07
CA ASN A 83 -13.33 -0.65 2.32
C ASN A 83 -12.32 -0.94 3.45
N LEU A 84 -12.01 0.09 4.25
CA LEU A 84 -10.99 0.00 5.30
C LEU A 84 -11.33 -1.06 6.38
N GLU A 85 -12.60 -1.25 6.71
CA GLU A 85 -13.01 -2.27 7.68
C GLU A 85 -12.71 -3.68 7.16
N LYS A 86 -12.99 -3.92 5.87
CA LYS A 86 -12.62 -5.19 5.22
C LYS A 86 -11.11 -5.36 5.16
N VAL A 87 -10.35 -4.31 4.83
CA VAL A 87 -8.87 -4.39 4.83
C VAL A 87 -8.37 -4.80 6.20
N ARG A 88 -8.86 -4.14 7.26
CA ARG A 88 -8.47 -4.46 8.66
C ARG A 88 -8.78 -5.90 9.03
N ASP A 89 -9.98 -6.39 8.72
CA ASP A 89 -10.37 -7.78 8.95
C ASP A 89 -9.44 -8.77 8.24
N LYS A 90 -9.18 -8.54 6.93
CA LYS A 90 -8.36 -9.45 6.13
C LYS A 90 -6.90 -9.45 6.55
N VAL A 91 -6.34 -8.27 6.83
CA VAL A 91 -4.96 -8.12 7.34
C VAL A 91 -4.82 -8.88 8.67
N ALA A 92 -5.73 -8.68 9.62
CA ALA A 92 -5.70 -9.37 10.91
C ALA A 92 -5.76 -10.89 10.75
N ARG A 93 -6.68 -11.41 9.93
CA ARG A 93 -6.85 -12.85 9.70
C ARG A 93 -5.62 -13.50 9.04
N ILE A 94 -4.95 -12.81 8.13
CA ILE A 94 -3.70 -13.30 7.54
C ILE A 94 -2.58 -13.23 8.58
N HIS A 95 -2.51 -12.15 9.37
CA HIS A 95 -1.51 -11.95 10.42
C HIS A 95 -1.55 -13.05 11.52
N GLU A 96 -2.76 -13.50 11.93
CA GLU A 96 -2.94 -14.57 12.92
C GLU A 96 -2.11 -15.83 12.63
N LYS A 97 -1.88 -16.15 11.37
CA LYS A 97 -1.09 -17.33 10.97
C LYS A 97 0.42 -17.06 10.99
N GLY A 98 0.85 -15.81 10.79
CA GLY A 98 2.25 -15.39 10.80
C GLY A 98 3.12 -16.03 9.72
N ASN A 99 2.54 -16.45 8.61
CA ASN A 99 3.25 -17.13 7.52
C ASN A 99 3.52 -16.22 6.30
N VAL A 100 2.86 -15.08 6.22
CA VAL A 100 2.94 -14.13 5.10
C VAL A 100 3.41 -12.79 5.61
N HIS A 101 4.43 -12.23 4.98
CA HIS A 101 4.90 -10.89 5.26
C HIS A 101 3.94 -9.86 4.66
N GLN A 102 3.33 -9.04 5.49
CA GLN A 102 2.39 -7.99 5.10
C GLN A 102 3.05 -6.63 5.16
N HIS A 103 3.08 -5.95 4.02
CA HIS A 103 3.60 -4.61 3.84
C HIS A 103 2.44 -3.65 3.58
N LEU A 104 2.22 -2.68 4.47
CA LEU A 104 1.18 -1.66 4.34
C LEU A 104 1.78 -0.29 4.02
N ASP A 105 1.15 0.46 3.11
CA ASP A 105 1.67 1.77 2.68
C ASP A 105 0.68 2.91 2.91
N LEU A 106 1.23 4.06 3.29
CA LEU A 106 0.56 5.37 3.25
C LEU A 106 1.35 6.35 2.37
N ILE A 107 0.63 7.33 1.82
CA ILE A 107 1.23 8.41 1.01
C ILE A 107 0.89 9.75 1.62
N ALA A 108 1.91 10.47 2.10
CA ALA A 108 1.79 11.84 2.55
C ALA A 108 1.72 12.83 1.37
N GLY A 109 0.96 13.91 1.54
CA GLY A 109 0.82 14.96 0.52
C GLY A 109 -0.30 14.73 -0.49
N LEU A 110 -1.20 13.80 -0.23
CA LEU A 110 -2.42 13.62 -1.01
C LEU A 110 -3.40 14.80 -0.81
N PRO A 111 -4.30 15.08 -1.78
CA PRO A 111 -5.31 16.11 -1.65
C PRO A 111 -6.21 15.91 -0.41
N TYR A 112 -6.60 17.03 0.21
CA TYR A 112 -7.46 17.07 1.40
C TYR A 112 -6.87 16.41 2.65
N GLU A 113 -5.57 16.19 2.70
CA GLU A 113 -4.90 15.60 3.85
C GLU A 113 -3.88 16.57 4.44
N ASN A 114 -4.12 17.04 5.66
CA ASN A 114 -3.20 17.82 6.45
C ASN A 114 -2.41 16.92 7.42
N TYR A 115 -1.52 17.51 8.21
CA TYR A 115 -0.69 16.76 9.16
C TYR A 115 -1.53 15.91 10.13
N ASP A 116 -2.59 16.48 10.70
CA ASP A 116 -3.40 15.78 11.71
C ASP A 116 -4.22 14.64 11.11
N SER A 117 -4.80 14.83 9.91
CA SER A 117 -5.50 13.76 9.20
C SER A 117 -4.56 12.65 8.75
N PHE A 118 -3.34 13.01 8.35
CA PHE A 118 -2.31 12.02 8.03
C PHE A 118 -1.85 11.24 9.28
N ALA A 119 -1.63 11.93 10.41
CA ALA A 119 -1.31 11.29 11.68
C ALA A 119 -2.42 10.33 12.15
N HIS A 120 -3.68 10.67 11.89
CA HIS A 120 -4.80 9.76 12.13
C HIS A 120 -4.69 8.50 11.25
N SER A 121 -4.51 8.68 9.94
CA SER A 121 -4.30 7.57 8.99
C SER A 121 -3.11 6.68 9.41
N PHE A 122 -2.01 7.32 9.81
CA PHE A 122 -0.82 6.62 10.30
C PHE A 122 -1.15 5.72 11.50
N ASN A 123 -1.81 6.28 12.53
CA ASN A 123 -2.16 5.50 13.73
C ASN A 123 -3.14 4.36 13.43
N GLU A 124 -4.11 4.57 12.54
CA GLU A 124 -5.06 3.52 12.13
C GLU A 124 -4.36 2.35 11.44
N VAL A 125 -3.41 2.64 10.54
CA VAL A 125 -2.69 1.61 9.79
C VAL A 125 -1.63 0.94 10.66
N TYR A 126 -0.93 1.71 11.49
CA TYR A 126 0.05 1.17 12.43
C TYR A 126 -0.59 0.19 13.42
N ALA A 127 -1.84 0.46 13.85
CA ALA A 127 -2.60 -0.42 14.73
C ALA A 127 -3.06 -1.74 14.05
N MET A 128 -2.84 -1.91 12.74
CA MET A 128 -3.04 -3.20 12.05
C MET A 128 -1.83 -4.13 12.19
N GLU A 129 -0.76 -3.68 12.86
CA GLU A 129 0.47 -4.43 13.13
C GLU A 129 1.10 -5.07 11.88
N PRO A 130 1.39 -4.28 10.81
CA PRO A 130 2.05 -4.82 9.62
C PRO A 130 3.48 -5.30 9.94
N ASP A 131 3.97 -6.31 9.22
CA ASP A 131 5.36 -6.73 9.31
C ASP A 131 6.31 -5.66 8.77
N GLN A 132 5.85 -4.89 7.78
CA GLN A 132 6.53 -3.70 7.26
C GLN A 132 5.52 -2.59 7.05
N PHE A 133 5.85 -1.40 7.53
CA PHE A 133 5.07 -0.20 7.31
C PHE A 133 5.88 0.79 6.48
N GLN A 134 5.30 1.29 5.38
CA GLN A 134 5.95 2.28 4.53
C GLN A 134 5.18 3.58 4.52
N LEU A 135 5.87 4.66 4.87
CA LEU A 135 5.41 6.01 4.67
C LEU A 135 6.06 6.55 3.41
N GLY A 136 5.28 6.72 2.34
CA GLY A 136 5.73 7.35 1.09
C GLY A 136 5.26 8.79 0.97
N PHE A 137 5.82 9.52 -0.02
CA PHE A 137 5.41 10.88 -0.37
C PHE A 137 4.89 10.92 -1.79
N LEU A 138 3.85 11.74 -2.02
CA LEU A 138 3.25 11.91 -3.34
C LEU A 138 4.30 12.28 -4.38
N LYS A 139 4.36 11.54 -5.48
CA LYS A 139 5.18 11.82 -6.65
C LYS A 139 4.30 12.36 -7.77
N VAL A 140 4.51 13.62 -8.16
CA VAL A 140 3.68 14.31 -9.15
C VAL A 140 4.26 14.05 -10.55
N LEU A 141 3.94 12.87 -11.08
CA LEU A 141 4.47 12.43 -12.37
C LEU A 141 3.83 13.20 -13.53
N HIS A 142 4.63 13.58 -14.53
CA HIS A 142 4.13 14.20 -15.75
C HIS A 142 3.07 13.33 -16.44
N GLY A 143 1.97 13.94 -16.87
CA GLY A 143 0.83 13.26 -17.49
C GLY A 143 -0.13 12.56 -16.51
N SER A 144 0.11 12.67 -15.20
CA SER A 144 -0.84 12.20 -14.20
C SER A 144 -1.91 13.25 -13.90
N VAL A 145 -3.08 12.82 -13.41
CA VAL A 145 -4.15 13.71 -12.94
C VAL A 145 -3.64 14.68 -11.86
N MET A 146 -2.74 14.23 -10.98
CA MET A 146 -2.11 15.10 -9.97
C MET A 146 -1.30 16.23 -10.61
N HIS A 147 -0.59 15.95 -11.71
CA HIS A 147 0.13 16.97 -12.47
C HIS A 147 -0.82 17.98 -13.13
N GLU A 148 -1.94 17.52 -13.69
CA GLU A 148 -2.96 18.39 -14.28
C GLU A 148 -3.59 19.33 -13.25
N LYS A 149 -3.81 18.82 -12.02
CA LYS A 149 -4.42 19.53 -10.90
C LYS A 149 -3.43 20.30 -10.02
N MET A 150 -2.15 20.43 -10.41
CA MET A 150 -1.13 21.10 -9.60
C MET A 150 -1.54 22.49 -9.12
N LYS A 151 -2.17 23.29 -10.00
CA LYS A 151 -2.61 24.66 -9.65
C LYS A 151 -3.78 24.64 -8.67
N GLU A 152 -4.74 23.73 -8.86
CA GLU A 152 -5.92 23.60 -8.01
C GLU A 152 -5.55 23.20 -6.58
N TYR A 153 -4.60 22.28 -6.45
CA TYR A 153 -4.14 21.75 -5.17
C TYR A 153 -2.92 22.49 -4.60
N GLU A 154 -2.48 23.55 -5.28
CA GLU A 154 -1.28 24.33 -4.91
C GLU A 154 -0.07 23.41 -4.64
N LEU A 155 0.09 22.38 -5.50
CA LEU A 155 1.19 21.45 -5.36
C LEU A 155 2.52 22.08 -5.74
N LEU A 156 3.46 22.09 -4.82
CA LEU A 156 4.86 22.34 -5.09
C LEU A 156 5.60 21.00 -4.99
N CYS A 157 6.33 20.65 -6.04
CA CYS A 157 7.11 19.40 -6.08
C CYS A 157 8.54 19.66 -6.59
N GLN A 158 9.40 18.69 -6.41
CA GLN A 158 10.74 18.72 -6.99
C GLN A 158 10.64 18.77 -8.52
N ASN A 159 11.52 19.55 -9.17
CA ASN A 159 11.59 19.65 -10.63
C ASN A 159 12.42 18.53 -11.29
N ARG A 160 12.88 17.57 -10.50
CA ARG A 160 13.68 16.40 -10.93
C ARG A 160 13.02 15.12 -10.40
N PRO A 161 13.22 13.98 -11.07
CA PRO A 161 12.78 12.70 -10.52
C PRO A 161 13.28 12.50 -9.08
N PRO A 162 12.46 12.00 -8.20
CA PRO A 162 11.15 11.38 -8.43
C PRO A 162 9.95 12.34 -8.45
N TYR A 163 10.12 13.64 -8.58
CA TYR A 163 9.07 14.67 -8.58
C TYR A 163 8.23 14.67 -7.29
N GLU A 164 8.91 14.47 -6.20
CA GLU A 164 8.28 14.35 -4.88
C GLU A 164 7.71 15.68 -4.41
N VAL A 165 6.55 15.62 -3.75
CA VAL A 165 5.86 16.79 -3.20
C VAL A 165 6.68 17.46 -2.11
N LEU A 166 6.72 18.79 -2.15
CA LEU A 166 7.35 19.66 -1.14
C LEU A 166 6.31 20.36 -0.26
N SER A 167 5.16 20.71 -0.85
CA SER A 167 4.00 21.25 -0.12
C SER A 167 2.73 21.11 -0.95
N THR A 168 1.59 21.18 -0.27
CA THR A 168 0.27 21.21 -0.88
C THR A 168 -0.58 22.29 -0.22
N LYS A 169 -1.76 22.56 -0.76
CA LYS A 169 -2.75 23.45 -0.14
C LYS A 169 -3.07 23.08 1.32
N TRP A 170 -2.94 21.81 1.69
CA TRP A 170 -3.31 21.27 3.01
C TRP A 170 -2.11 20.93 3.88
N LEU A 171 -0.96 20.63 3.28
CA LEU A 171 0.25 20.18 3.97
C LEU A 171 1.41 21.13 3.64
N PRO A 172 1.77 22.08 4.54
CA PRO A 172 2.89 22.99 4.32
C PRO A 172 4.23 22.26 4.37
N TYR A 173 5.27 22.87 3.80
CA TYR A 173 6.62 22.30 3.72
C TYR A 173 7.19 21.90 5.10
N SER A 174 6.93 22.71 6.14
CA SER A 174 7.36 22.39 7.49
C SER A 174 6.84 21.03 7.99
N ASP A 175 5.60 20.69 7.63
CA ASP A 175 4.98 19.42 8.01
C ASP A 175 5.46 18.26 7.14
N VAL A 176 5.75 18.50 5.85
CA VAL A 176 6.44 17.50 5.01
C VAL A 176 7.79 17.12 5.63
N ILE A 177 8.59 18.10 6.08
CA ILE A 177 9.88 17.85 6.75
C ILE A 177 9.69 17.08 8.07
N ARG A 178 8.63 17.37 8.83
CA ARG A 178 8.31 16.58 10.05
C ARG A 178 7.99 15.12 9.71
N LEU A 179 7.17 14.88 8.67
CA LEU A 179 6.82 13.54 8.23
C LEU A 179 8.02 12.77 7.66
N LYS A 180 8.97 13.46 7.00
CA LYS A 180 10.21 12.82 6.57
C LYS A 180 11.07 12.28 7.71
N LYS A 181 11.05 12.94 8.85
CA LYS A 181 11.71 12.39 10.05
C LYS A 181 10.99 11.18 10.62
N VAL A 182 9.68 11.09 10.42
CA VAL A 182 8.90 9.90 10.81
C VAL A 182 9.18 8.75 9.83
N GLU A 183 9.27 9.04 8.52
CA GLU A 183 9.62 8.06 7.48
C GLU A 183 10.94 7.34 7.79
N GLU A 184 11.93 8.05 8.35
CA GLU A 184 13.24 7.47 8.72
C GLU A 184 13.17 6.52 9.93
N MET A 185 12.05 6.47 10.64
CA MET A 185 11.88 5.68 11.87
C MET A 185 10.98 4.45 11.71
N VAL A 186 10.30 4.30 10.55
CA VAL A 186 9.32 3.25 10.28
C VAL A 186 9.73 2.33 9.14
#